data_d93ad44885378815680b2ea4afa7387b
#
_entry.id   d93ad44885378815680b2ea4afa7387b
#
_cell.length_a   1.000
_cell.length_b   1.000
_cell.length_c   1.000
_cell.angle_alpha   90.00
_cell.angle_beta   90.00
_cell.angle_gamma   90.00
#
_symmetry.space_group_name_H-M   'P 1'
#
loop_
_entity.id
_entity.type
_entity.pdbx_description
1 polymer ?
#
loop_
_entity_poly.entity_id
_entity_poly.type
_entity_poly.pdbx_seq_one_letter_code
_entity_poly.pdbx_strand_id
1 'polypeptide(L)' 'MYQERILLTGKDILEKEFKIDTRGYRPQEVDKFLDVIIRDYEEFMVIIKELENDKKEMIEDNI' A
#
# COMPACT_ATOMS: atom_id res chain seq x y z
N MET A 1 7.02 -9.63 -9.62
CA MET A 1 5.63 -9.84 -9.18
C MET A 1 5.13 -8.63 -8.41
N TYR A 2 3.82 -8.55 -8.24
CA TYR A 2 3.21 -7.38 -7.58
C TYR A 2 3.66 -7.20 -6.14
N GLN A 3 3.99 -8.28 -5.44
CA GLN A 3 4.44 -8.20 -4.05
C GLN A 3 5.71 -7.37 -3.88
N GLU A 4 6.58 -7.35 -4.88
CA GLU A 4 7.82 -6.58 -4.81
C GLU A 4 7.57 -5.07 -4.88
N ARG A 5 6.41 -4.65 -5.38
CA ARG A 5 6.02 -3.26 -5.49
C ARG A 5 5.40 -2.72 -4.21
N ILE A 6 5.05 -3.59 -3.27
CA ILE A 6 4.38 -3.23 -2.02
C ILE A 6 5.40 -3.25 -0.89
N LEU A 7 5.44 -2.18 -0.12
CA LEU A 7 6.40 -2.01 0.97
C LEU A 7 5.95 -2.63 2.29
N LEU A 8 4.64 -2.71 2.52
CA LEU A 8 4.07 -3.20 3.77
C LEU A 8 3.00 -4.24 3.51
N THR A 9 2.94 -5.23 4.40
CA THR A 9 1.83 -6.18 4.43
C THR A 9 0.83 -5.76 5.50
N GLY A 10 -0.37 -6.36 5.47
CA GLY A 10 -1.34 -6.13 6.53
C GLY A 10 -0.79 -6.51 7.90
N LYS A 11 0.02 -7.57 7.96
CA LYS A 11 0.66 -8.00 9.20
C LYS A 11 1.64 -6.94 9.71
N ASP A 12 2.42 -6.34 8.82
CA ASP A 12 3.36 -5.28 9.20
C ASP A 12 2.62 -4.11 9.82
N ILE A 13 1.47 -3.75 9.27
CA ILE A 13 0.66 -2.65 9.78
C ILE A 13 0.09 -3.01 11.15
N LEU A 14 -0.43 -4.22 11.28
CA LEU A 14 -1.03 -4.69 12.53
C LEU A 14 -0.02 -4.76 13.67
N GLU A 15 1.19 -5.19 13.36
CA GLU A 15 2.24 -5.40 14.36
C GLU A 15 3.13 -4.18 14.59
N LYS A 16 2.88 -3.08 13.88
CA LYS A 16 3.71 -1.89 14.01
C LYS A 16 3.66 -1.33 15.43
N GLU A 17 4.84 -1.15 16.00
CA GLU A 17 5.00 -0.52 17.31
C GLU A 17 5.70 0.82 17.11
N PHE A 18 5.18 1.85 17.79
CA PHE A 18 5.79 3.18 17.78
C PHE A 18 6.43 3.44 19.13
N LYS A 19 7.56 4.12 19.12
CA LYS A 19 8.20 4.55 20.36
C LYS A 19 7.32 5.57 21.06
N ILE A 20 7.17 5.39 22.35
CA ILE A 20 6.38 6.29 23.19
C ILE A 20 7.36 7.06 24.08
N ASP A 21 7.23 8.39 24.11
CA ASP A 21 7.95 9.22 25.04
C ASP A 21 7.00 9.78 26.09
N THR A 22 7.45 10.74 26.90
CA THR A 22 6.64 11.30 27.99
C THR A 22 5.39 12.00 27.51
N ARG A 23 5.32 12.35 26.22
CA ARG A 23 4.18 13.06 25.62
C ARG A 23 3.31 12.15 24.74
N GLY A 24 3.65 10.85 24.66
CA GLY A 24 2.95 9.90 23.84
C GLY A 24 3.73 9.53 22.59
N TYR A 25 3.06 9.14 21.50
CA TYR A 25 3.71 8.79 20.25
C TYR A 25 4.34 10.02 19.60
N ARG A 26 5.48 9.82 18.97
CA ARG A 26 6.14 10.89 18.21
C ARG A 26 5.39 11.09 16.89
N PRO A 27 4.86 12.30 16.63
CA PRO A 27 4.09 12.55 15.42
C PRO A 27 4.86 12.23 14.14
N GLN A 28 6.16 12.55 14.09
CA GLN A 28 6.96 12.30 12.90
C GLN A 28 7.06 10.81 12.55
N GLU A 29 7.14 9.94 13.56
CA GLU A 29 7.20 8.51 13.32
C GLU A 29 5.88 7.98 12.78
N VAL A 30 4.78 8.45 13.34
CA VAL A 30 3.45 8.07 12.88
C VAL A 30 3.21 8.57 11.46
N ASP A 31 3.56 9.82 11.18
CA ASP A 31 3.39 10.42 9.86
C ASP A 31 4.21 9.66 8.81
N LYS A 32 5.44 9.30 9.14
CA LYS A 32 6.30 8.53 8.25
C LYS A 32 5.68 7.19 7.90
N PHE A 33 5.12 6.52 8.89
CA PHE A 33 4.49 5.23 8.68
C PHE A 33 3.23 5.37 7.82
N LEU A 34 2.43 6.41 8.09
CA LEU A 34 1.25 6.69 7.29
C LEU A 34 1.61 6.99 5.83
N ASP A 35 2.71 7.72 5.61
CA ASP A 35 3.18 8.01 4.25
C ASP A 35 3.49 6.72 3.48
N VAL A 36 4.09 5.74 4.15
CA VAL A 36 4.38 4.45 3.51
C VAL A 36 3.09 3.70 3.21
N ILE A 37 2.13 3.73 4.12
CA ILE A 37 0.82 3.11 3.89
C ILE A 37 0.13 3.76 2.70
N ILE A 38 0.14 5.08 2.62
CA ILE A 38 -0.48 5.82 1.52
C ILE A 38 0.19 5.43 0.20
N ARG A 39 1.51 5.37 0.18
CA ARG A 39 2.25 4.95 -1.01
C ARG A 39 1.85 3.55 -1.47
N ASP A 40 1.75 2.62 -0.53
CA ASP A 40 1.34 1.26 -0.84
C ASP A 40 -0.10 1.22 -1.36
N TYR A 41 -0.97 2.01 -0.76
CA TYR A 41 -2.37 2.09 -1.19
C TYR A 41 -2.47 2.59 -2.63
N GLU A 42 -1.72 3.64 -2.95
CA GLU A 42 -1.66 4.18 -4.31
C GLU A 42 -1.10 3.14 -5.29
N GLU A 43 -0.10 2.39 -4.88
CA GLU A 43 0.46 1.33 -5.71
C GLU A 43 -0.56 0.22 -5.97
N PHE A 44 -1.32 -0.17 -4.95
CA PHE A 44 -2.40 -1.13 -5.13
C PHE A 44 -3.41 -0.66 -6.16
N MET A 45 -3.76 0.61 -6.14
CA MET A 45 -4.70 1.18 -7.10
C MET A 45 -4.17 1.11 -8.52
N VAL A 46 -2.87 1.37 -8.69
CA VAL A 46 -2.21 1.25 -10.00
C VAL A 46 -2.25 -0.19 -10.48
N ILE A 47 -1.92 -1.14 -9.60
CA ILE A 47 -1.91 -2.56 -9.94
C ILE A 47 -3.31 -3.02 -10.36
N ILE A 48 -4.33 -2.63 -9.61
CA ILE A 48 -5.71 -2.97 -9.92
C ILE A 48 -6.09 -2.43 -11.30
N LYS A 49 -5.71 -1.20 -11.57
CA LYS A 49 -6.00 -0.57 -12.86
C LYS A 49 -5.32 -1.31 -14.01
N GLU A 50 -4.07 -1.71 -13.82
CA GLU A 50 -3.34 -2.50 -14.81
C GLU A 50 -4.03 -3.83 -15.10
N LEU A 51 -4.47 -4.52 -14.04
CA LEU A 51 -5.18 -5.78 -14.18
C LEU A 51 -6.54 -5.62 -14.87
N GLU A 52 -7.25 -4.55 -14.56
CA GLU A 52 -8.52 -4.24 -15.20
C GLU A 52 -8.35 -3.93 -16.69
N ASN A 53 -7.31 -3.20 -17.03
CA ASN A 53 -7.00 -2.90 -18.43
C ASN A 53 -6.68 -4.15 -19.22
N ASP A 54 -5.89 -5.07 -18.64
CA ASP A 54 -5.58 -6.34 -19.27
C ASP A 54 -6.85 -7.16 -19.51
N LYS A 55 -7.74 -7.19 -18.53
CA LYS A 55 -9.01 -7.87 -18.65
C LYS A 55 -9.88 -7.25 -19.74
N LYS A 56 -9.87 -5.93 -19.80
CA LYS A 56 -10.65 -5.18 -20.79
C LYS A 56 -10.16 -5.48 -22.20
N GLU A 57 -8.86 -5.53 -22.38
CA GLU A 57 -8.26 -5.86 -23.67
C GLU A 57 -8.63 -7.26 -24.12
N MET A 58 -8.62 -8.21 -23.20
CA MET A 58 -9.02 -9.59 -23.48
C MET A 58 -10.49 -9.66 -23.91
N ILE A 59 -11.37 -8.91 -23.28
CA ILE A 59 -12.78 -8.87 -23.61
C ILE A 59 -13.00 -8.25 -24.99
N GLU A 60 -12.29 -7.17 -25.28
CA GLU A 60 -12.39 -6.48 -26.57
C GLU A 60 -11.91 -7.36 -27.71
N ASP A 61 -10.89 -8.15 -27.48
CA ASP A 61 -10.34 -9.07 -28.48
C ASP A 61 -11.32 -10.19 -28.82
N ASN A 62 -12.23 -10.51 -27.93
CA ASN A 62 -13.24 -11.55 -28.12
C ASN A 62 -14.50 -11.07 -28.82
N ILE A 63 -14.63 -9.79 -29.01
CA ILE A 63 -15.77 -9.19 -29.71
C ILE A 63 -15.45 -8.98 -31.19
#